data_10b503f76069a02776a5f3ea812354ea
#
_entry.id   10b503f76069a02776a5f3ea812354ea
#
_cell.length_a   1.000
_cell.length_b   1.000
_cell.length_c   1.000
_cell.angle_alpha   90.00
_cell.angle_beta   90.00
_cell.angle_gamma   90.00
#
_symmetry.space_group_name_H-M   'P 1'
#
loop_
_entity.id
_entity.type
_entity.pdbx_description
1 polymer ?
#
loop_
_entity_poly.entity_id
_entity_poly.type
_entity_poly.pdbx_seq_one_letter_code
_entity_poly.pdbx_strand_id
1 'polypeptide(L)'
;MFGKRTGQPGAAPAPLRPAPAPAPASAPGGEPVSVFSMQAAAAPMAATTNASAFAYADEDLEPAADAFDRASAPTQPAPADRLDALASRPKPKPAPEAPRPTGNVAGTGPKATAGLEQLKKAQAVAEIVREQSDYYHATKTTIFNALMNTIDLAQLAHLDQKAASEEIRDIVAELVAIKNVSMSVAEQEHLVQDIVNDVLGYGPLEPLLSRDDIADIMVNGAGRVFIEVAGKVQLTNVRFRDNTQLMNICQRIVSQVGRRVDETSPICDARLPDGSRVNVIAPPLAIDGPTLTIRKFKKDKLTMKNLVEYASISPEGARVLGVIGASRCNLVISGGTGSGKTTLLNTLTAFIDPTERVITCEDAAELQLQQPHVVRLETRPPNLEGQGTITMRDLVKNCLRMRPERIIVGEVRGPEAFDLLQAMNTGHDGSMGTLHANSPREAISRMESMITMGGYGLPSKTIREM
;
A
#
# COMPACT_ATOMS: atom_id res chain seq x y z
N MET A 1 -79.96 16.22 -10.97
CA MET A 1 -80.75 14.97 -11.00
C MET A 1 -79.84 13.83 -10.52
N PHE A 2 -80.23 13.23 -9.41
CA PHE A 2 -79.90 11.91 -8.88
C PHE A 2 -78.40 11.51 -8.72
N GLY A 3 -77.87 10.95 -7.63
CA GLY A 3 -78.55 10.51 -6.39
C GLY A 3 -77.45 10.12 -5.40
N LYS A 4 -77.66 10.39 -4.14
CA LYS A 4 -76.84 9.95 -2.98
C LYS A 4 -76.87 8.43 -2.82
N ARG A 5 -75.72 7.80 -2.49
CA ARG A 5 -75.67 6.57 -1.69
C ARG A 5 -74.59 6.64 -0.66
N THR A 6 -74.99 6.62 0.58
CA THR A 6 -74.28 6.41 1.80
C THR A 6 -73.78 4.95 1.87
N GLY A 7 -72.50 4.76 2.19
CA GLY A 7 -71.91 3.43 2.53
C GLY A 7 -70.99 3.58 3.73
N GLN A 8 -71.27 2.80 4.76
CA GLN A 8 -70.61 2.74 6.06
C GLN A 8 -69.10 2.40 5.96
N PRO A 9 -68.30 2.78 6.94
CA PRO A 9 -66.87 2.42 6.99
C PRO A 9 -66.70 0.94 7.42
N GLY A 10 -66.04 0.17 6.55
CA GLY A 10 -65.68 -1.23 6.82
C GLY A 10 -64.46 -1.29 7.78
N ALA A 11 -64.56 -2.23 8.71
CA ALA A 11 -63.57 -2.51 9.73
C ALA A 11 -62.22 -2.94 9.13
N ALA A 12 -61.13 -2.52 9.80
CA ALA A 12 -59.77 -2.89 9.50
C ALA A 12 -59.55 -4.41 9.73
N PRO A 13 -58.79 -5.10 8.86
CA PRO A 13 -58.45 -6.51 9.07
C PRO A 13 -57.41 -6.67 10.21
N ALA A 14 -57.63 -7.67 11.07
CA ALA A 14 -56.75 -8.06 12.16
C ALA A 14 -55.40 -8.60 11.66
N PRO A 15 -54.34 -8.48 12.45
CA PRO A 15 -53.02 -8.98 12.07
C PRO A 15 -52.98 -10.52 12.09
N LEU A 16 -52.43 -11.11 11.01
CA LEU A 16 -52.20 -12.53 10.84
C LEU A 16 -51.15 -13.02 11.87
N ARG A 17 -51.48 -14.02 12.63
CA ARG A 17 -50.55 -14.77 13.51
C ARG A 17 -49.53 -15.54 12.65
N PRO A 18 -48.27 -15.63 13.03
CA PRO A 18 -47.29 -16.48 12.35
C PRO A 18 -47.62 -17.96 12.61
N ALA A 19 -47.47 -18.78 11.56
CA ALA A 19 -47.65 -20.21 11.60
C ALA A 19 -46.60 -20.90 12.48
N PRO A 20 -46.94 -21.99 13.20
CA PRO A 20 -45.97 -22.76 13.97
C PRO A 20 -45.00 -23.52 13.08
N ALA A 21 -43.74 -23.61 13.50
CA ALA A 21 -42.67 -24.33 12.87
C ALA A 21 -42.98 -25.85 12.83
N PRO A 22 -42.59 -26.58 11.75
CA PRO A 22 -42.80 -28.03 11.67
C PRO A 22 -41.89 -28.76 12.65
N ALA A 23 -42.44 -29.79 13.31
CA ALA A 23 -41.74 -30.70 14.19
C ALA A 23 -40.71 -31.55 13.42
N PRO A 24 -39.57 -31.95 14.04
CA PRO A 24 -38.57 -32.77 13.38
C PRO A 24 -39.11 -34.21 13.14
N ALA A 25 -38.87 -34.69 11.92
CA ALA A 25 -39.25 -36.06 11.51
C ALA A 25 -38.41 -37.09 12.28
N SER A 26 -39.10 -38.11 12.81
CA SER A 26 -38.50 -39.29 13.41
C SER A 26 -37.75 -40.14 12.38
N ALA A 27 -36.50 -40.47 12.65
CA ALA A 27 -35.69 -41.41 11.88
C ALA A 27 -36.13 -42.87 12.14
N PRO A 28 -36.05 -43.74 11.13
CA PRO A 28 -36.30 -45.17 11.32
C PRO A 28 -35.12 -45.87 11.97
N GLY A 29 -35.42 -46.84 12.85
CA GLY A 29 -34.46 -47.60 13.63
C GLY A 29 -33.51 -48.43 12.76
N GLY A 30 -32.25 -48.39 13.09
CA GLY A 30 -31.19 -49.29 12.64
C GLY A 30 -30.48 -49.84 13.88
N GLU A 31 -30.26 -51.15 13.89
CA GLU A 31 -29.71 -51.94 14.98
C GLU A 31 -28.30 -51.50 15.43
N PRO A 32 -27.91 -51.73 16.70
CA PRO A 32 -26.61 -51.29 17.26
C PRO A 32 -25.47 -52.20 16.81
N VAL A 33 -24.50 -51.62 16.09
CA VAL A 33 -23.21 -52.26 15.86
C VAL A 33 -22.32 -51.97 17.08
N SER A 34 -21.78 -53.03 17.67
CA SER A 34 -20.93 -53.05 18.85
C SER A 34 -19.70 -52.20 18.69
N VAL A 35 -19.54 -51.18 19.53
CA VAL A 35 -18.31 -50.39 19.68
C VAL A 35 -17.38 -51.10 20.65
N PHE A 36 -16.24 -51.56 20.17
CA PHE A 36 -15.12 -52.03 20.99
C PHE A 36 -14.61 -50.85 21.86
N SER A 37 -14.85 -50.94 23.16
CA SER A 37 -14.25 -50.04 24.15
C SER A 37 -12.81 -50.48 24.43
N MET A 38 -11.83 -49.72 23.90
CA MET A 38 -10.45 -49.76 24.46
C MET A 38 -10.38 -48.79 25.62
N GLN A 39 -10.46 -49.29 26.81
CA GLN A 39 -10.13 -48.64 28.05
C GLN A 39 -8.60 -48.47 28.11
N ALA A 40 -8.12 -47.24 27.91
CA ALA A 40 -6.72 -46.88 28.23
C ALA A 40 -6.63 -46.54 29.72
N ALA A 41 -5.94 -47.34 30.46
CA ALA A 41 -5.64 -47.12 31.85
C ALA A 41 -4.70 -45.91 32.01
N ALA A 42 -5.13 -44.90 32.75
CA ALA A 42 -4.31 -43.83 33.20
C ALA A 42 -3.51 -44.27 34.44
N ALA A 43 -2.21 -44.38 34.31
CA ALA A 43 -1.28 -44.44 35.44
C ALA A 43 -0.73 -43.02 35.73
N PRO A 44 -0.62 -42.61 36.98
CA PRO A 44 -0.07 -41.30 37.32
C PRO A 44 1.47 -41.34 37.24
N MET A 45 2.03 -40.52 36.33
CA MET A 45 3.47 -40.25 36.33
C MET A 45 3.80 -39.16 37.34
N ALA A 46 4.61 -39.54 38.33
CA ALA A 46 5.21 -38.68 39.32
C ALA A 46 6.13 -37.63 38.64
N ALA A 47 6.00 -36.40 39.09
CA ALA A 47 6.89 -35.30 38.76
C ALA A 47 8.29 -35.59 39.41
N THR A 48 9.27 -35.85 38.56
CA THR A 48 10.69 -35.76 38.95
C THR A 48 11.29 -34.51 38.35
N THR A 49 11.46 -33.53 39.20
CA THR A 49 12.30 -32.35 38.96
C THR A 49 13.74 -32.79 38.86
N ASN A 50 14.34 -32.76 37.67
CA ASN A 50 15.78 -32.79 37.52
C ASN A 50 16.23 -31.41 37.01
N ALA A 51 16.60 -30.58 37.97
CA ALA A 51 17.47 -29.44 37.76
C ALA A 51 18.90 -29.97 37.71
N SER A 52 19.46 -30.18 36.53
CA SER A 52 20.90 -30.36 36.37
C SER A 52 21.48 -29.00 35.94
N ALA A 53 22.10 -28.35 36.92
CA ALA A 53 23.01 -27.25 36.75
C ALA A 53 24.21 -27.71 35.92
N PHE A 54 24.41 -27.08 34.75
CA PHE A 54 25.72 -27.11 34.10
C PHE A 54 26.55 -25.99 34.73
N ALA A 55 27.37 -26.38 35.71
CA ALA A 55 28.50 -25.61 36.17
C ALA A 55 29.59 -25.74 35.10
N TYR A 56 29.95 -24.65 34.46
CA TYR A 56 31.24 -24.55 33.76
C TYR A 56 32.32 -24.33 34.81
N ALA A 57 33.24 -25.23 34.86
CA ALA A 57 34.48 -25.11 35.64
C ALA A 57 35.36 -24.05 34.98
N ASP A 58 35.82 -23.09 35.78
CA ASP A 58 36.94 -22.23 35.48
C ASP A 58 38.19 -23.10 35.40
N GLU A 59 38.78 -23.22 34.22
CA GLU A 59 40.18 -23.64 34.06
C GLU A 59 41.00 -22.42 33.66
N ASP A 60 41.91 -22.09 34.54
CA ASP A 60 42.96 -21.11 34.41
C ASP A 60 43.74 -21.28 33.11
N LEU A 61 43.74 -20.27 32.25
CA LEU A 61 44.74 -20.08 31.19
C LEU A 61 45.35 -18.71 31.36
N GLU A 62 46.59 -18.69 31.82
CA GLU A 62 47.48 -17.54 31.88
C GLU A 62 47.63 -16.89 30.48
N PRO A 63 47.85 -15.55 30.41
CA PRO A 63 48.02 -14.87 29.15
C PRO A 63 49.44 -15.04 28.63
N ALA A 64 49.61 -15.69 27.51
CA ALA A 64 50.85 -15.63 26.73
C ALA A 64 50.92 -14.24 26.05
N ALA A 65 51.74 -13.37 26.65
CA ALA A 65 52.26 -12.20 25.97
C ALA A 65 53.38 -12.70 25.03
N ASP A 66 53.26 -12.31 23.75
CA ASP A 66 54.28 -11.78 22.89
C ASP A 66 53.98 -11.99 21.40
N ALA A 67 54.33 -10.92 20.66
CA ALA A 67 54.48 -10.88 19.21
C ALA A 67 53.23 -10.71 18.33
N PHE A 68 52.67 -9.50 18.34
CA PHE A 68 52.19 -8.91 17.08
C PHE A 68 52.82 -7.54 16.84
N ASP A 69 53.63 -7.55 15.82
CA ASP A 69 54.37 -6.44 15.25
C ASP A 69 53.45 -5.28 14.92
N ARG A 70 53.77 -4.09 15.43
CA ARG A 70 53.07 -2.84 15.16
C ARG A 70 53.31 -2.40 13.71
N ALA A 71 52.45 -2.80 12.80
CA ALA A 71 52.27 -2.06 11.54
C ALA A 71 51.51 -0.78 11.86
N SER A 72 52.23 0.34 11.79
CA SER A 72 51.72 1.70 12.01
C SER A 72 50.58 2.03 11.05
N ALA A 73 49.39 2.21 11.60
CA ALA A 73 48.27 2.82 10.90
C ALA A 73 48.57 4.29 10.58
N PRO A 74 48.25 4.80 9.41
CA PRO A 74 48.46 6.24 9.09
C PRO A 74 47.55 7.09 9.96
N THR A 75 48.15 7.96 10.73
CA THR A 75 47.49 9.01 11.53
C THR A 75 46.64 9.89 10.63
N GLN A 76 45.34 9.95 10.89
CA GLN A 76 44.48 10.96 10.26
C GLN A 76 44.85 12.36 10.77
N PRO A 77 44.98 13.36 9.89
CA PRO A 77 45.26 14.75 10.30
C PRO A 77 44.04 15.33 11.03
N ALA A 78 44.36 16.21 11.99
CA ALA A 78 43.37 16.91 12.82
C ALA A 78 42.46 17.82 11.99
N PRO A 79 41.24 18.16 12.49
CA PRO A 79 40.22 18.89 11.71
C PRO A 79 40.64 20.27 11.21
N ALA A 80 41.68 20.90 11.80
CA ALA A 80 42.21 22.24 11.41
C ALA A 80 42.90 22.22 10.05
N ASP A 81 43.56 21.12 9.66
CA ASP A 81 44.35 21.07 8.41
C ASP A 81 43.49 20.85 7.16
N ARG A 82 42.18 20.55 7.33
CA ARG A 82 41.25 20.38 6.20
C ARG A 82 40.78 21.71 5.58
N LEU A 83 40.84 22.81 6.29
CA LEU A 83 40.36 24.09 5.78
C LEU A 83 41.42 24.76 4.85
N ASP A 84 42.71 24.57 5.10
CA ASP A 84 43.76 25.11 4.25
C ASP A 84 43.94 24.35 2.93
N ALA A 85 43.59 23.06 2.89
CA ALA A 85 43.65 22.26 1.67
C ALA A 85 42.55 22.63 0.64
N LEU A 86 41.46 23.30 1.07
CA LEU A 86 40.40 23.77 0.18
C LEU A 86 40.70 25.14 -0.45
N ALA A 87 41.58 25.93 0.15
CA ALA A 87 41.95 27.27 -0.36
C ALA A 87 42.97 27.24 -1.53
N SER A 88 43.62 26.10 -1.77
CA SER A 88 44.69 25.96 -2.77
C SER A 88 44.28 25.27 -4.08
N ARG A 89 43.00 25.10 -4.34
CA ARG A 89 42.53 24.55 -5.64
C ARG A 89 42.59 25.64 -6.72
N PRO A 90 43.28 25.41 -7.85
CA PRO A 90 43.29 26.34 -8.97
C PRO A 90 41.87 26.47 -9.55
N LYS A 91 41.44 27.72 -9.81
CA LYS A 91 40.16 28.03 -10.45
C LYS A 91 40.08 27.31 -11.81
N PRO A 92 38.97 26.69 -12.15
CA PRO A 92 38.80 26.06 -13.46
C PRO A 92 38.88 27.14 -14.55
N LYS A 93 39.63 26.84 -15.63
CA LYS A 93 39.68 27.68 -16.83
C LYS A 93 38.31 27.79 -17.44
N PRO A 94 37.92 28.97 -17.95
CA PRO A 94 36.63 29.10 -18.65
C PRO A 94 36.61 28.18 -19.86
N ALA A 95 35.48 27.47 -20.06
CA ALA A 95 35.23 26.63 -21.21
C ALA A 95 35.16 27.49 -22.49
N PRO A 96 35.63 27.00 -23.64
CA PRO A 96 35.51 27.71 -24.90
C PRO A 96 34.05 27.95 -25.26
N GLU A 97 33.75 29.17 -25.69
CA GLU A 97 32.44 29.62 -26.13
C GLU A 97 31.96 28.80 -27.33
N ALA A 98 30.82 28.17 -27.23
CA ALA A 98 30.21 27.43 -28.31
C ALA A 98 29.69 28.36 -29.41
N PRO A 99 29.89 28.02 -30.72
CA PRO A 99 29.47 28.90 -31.81
C PRO A 99 27.94 29.08 -31.83
N ARG A 100 27.48 30.30 -32.01
CA ARG A 100 26.07 30.65 -32.20
C ARG A 100 25.57 30.05 -33.53
N PRO A 101 24.42 29.35 -33.51
CA PRO A 101 23.83 28.89 -34.77
C PRO A 101 23.09 30.05 -35.46
N THR A 102 23.59 30.46 -36.60
CA THR A 102 22.84 31.20 -37.62
C THR A 102 22.22 30.16 -38.57
N GLY A 103 20.90 30.14 -38.68
CA GLY A 103 20.26 29.33 -39.72
C GLY A 103 18.81 28.98 -39.39
N ASN A 104 17.89 29.72 -40.02
CA ASN A 104 16.49 29.35 -40.18
C ASN A 104 16.39 27.99 -40.89
N VAL A 105 15.75 27.02 -40.20
CA VAL A 105 15.13 25.89 -40.93
C VAL A 105 13.77 25.63 -40.26
N ALA A 106 12.72 25.91 -41.02
CA ALA A 106 11.38 25.46 -40.75
C ALA A 106 11.33 23.93 -40.87
N GLY A 107 11.06 23.25 -39.74
CA GLY A 107 10.87 21.79 -39.68
C GLY A 107 9.73 21.51 -38.71
N THR A 108 8.53 21.32 -39.25
CA THR A 108 7.38 20.79 -38.56
C THR A 108 7.63 19.33 -38.16
N GLY A 109 7.85 19.06 -36.86
CA GLY A 109 7.97 17.71 -36.30
C GLY A 109 7.50 17.67 -34.83
N PRO A 110 7.18 16.53 -34.28
CA PRO A 110 6.34 16.33 -33.07
C PRO A 110 6.96 16.75 -31.71
N LYS A 111 7.95 17.65 -31.71
CA LYS A 111 8.58 18.17 -30.47
C LYS A 111 7.81 19.31 -29.77
N ALA A 112 6.81 19.90 -30.44
CA ALA A 112 6.06 21.00 -29.86
C ALA A 112 5.03 20.56 -28.78
N THR A 113 4.49 19.35 -28.89
CA THR A 113 3.52 18.82 -27.93
C THR A 113 4.17 18.40 -26.62
N ALA A 114 5.36 17.81 -26.65
CA ALA A 114 6.10 17.44 -25.43
C ALA A 114 6.53 18.65 -24.58
N GLY A 115 6.85 19.78 -25.23
CA GLY A 115 7.18 21.03 -24.54
C GLY A 115 5.97 21.67 -23.86
N LEU A 116 4.79 21.60 -24.49
CA LEU A 116 3.53 22.10 -23.94
C LEU A 116 3.02 21.26 -22.77
N GLU A 117 3.21 19.94 -22.79
CA GLU A 117 2.90 19.07 -21.65
C GLU A 117 3.86 19.28 -20.50
N GLN A 118 5.15 19.47 -20.76
CA GLN A 118 6.12 19.83 -19.71
C GLN A 118 5.85 21.20 -19.10
N LEU A 119 5.43 22.19 -19.90
CA LEU A 119 5.01 23.50 -19.39
C LEU A 119 3.71 23.39 -18.57
N LYS A 120 2.73 22.62 -18.99
CA LYS A 120 1.51 22.35 -18.20
C LYS A 120 1.81 21.61 -16.91
N LYS A 121 2.73 20.62 -16.93
CA LYS A 121 3.20 19.94 -15.72
C LYS A 121 3.98 20.89 -14.79
N ALA A 122 4.83 21.75 -15.34
CA ALA A 122 5.56 22.75 -14.54
C ALA A 122 4.62 23.82 -13.96
N GLN A 123 3.57 24.23 -14.68
CA GLN A 123 2.55 25.15 -14.18
C GLN A 123 1.69 24.50 -13.07
N ALA A 124 1.32 23.21 -13.20
CA ALA A 124 0.60 22.49 -12.18
C ALA A 124 1.46 22.29 -10.89
N VAL A 125 2.76 22.11 -11.03
CA VAL A 125 3.69 22.09 -9.88
C VAL A 125 3.82 23.50 -9.26
N ALA A 126 3.87 24.55 -10.06
CA ALA A 126 3.93 25.94 -9.57
C ALA A 126 2.65 26.41 -8.86
N GLU A 127 1.50 25.83 -9.21
CA GLU A 127 0.22 26.14 -8.56
C GLU A 127 0.08 25.57 -7.14
N ILE A 128 0.74 24.44 -6.86
CA ILE A 128 0.82 23.86 -5.50
C ILE A 128 1.90 24.55 -4.65
N VAL A 129 2.85 25.22 -5.29
CA VAL A 129 3.94 25.99 -4.64
C VAL A 129 3.51 27.44 -4.31
N ARG A 130 2.26 27.86 -4.57
CA ARG A 130 1.78 29.14 -4.05
C ARG A 130 1.77 29.09 -2.53
N GLU A 131 2.63 29.89 -1.91
CA GLU A 131 2.59 30.16 -0.47
C GLU A 131 1.20 30.75 -0.15
N GLN A 132 0.34 29.88 0.40
CA GLN A 132 -0.89 30.36 1.02
C GLN A 132 -0.46 31.18 2.24
N SER A 133 -0.85 32.44 2.27
CA SER A 133 -0.49 33.36 3.34
C SER A 133 -0.98 32.83 4.71
N ASP A 134 -0.29 33.17 5.77
CA ASP A 134 -0.74 32.84 7.14
C ASP A 134 -2.16 33.40 7.41
N TYR A 135 -2.51 34.52 6.77
CA TYR A 135 -3.85 35.07 6.76
C TYR A 135 -4.89 34.09 6.17
N TYR A 136 -4.57 33.42 5.06
CA TYR A 136 -5.46 32.42 4.46
C TYR A 136 -5.73 31.26 5.44
N HIS A 137 -4.69 30.72 6.07
CA HIS A 137 -4.85 29.62 7.02
C HIS A 137 -5.61 30.02 8.30
N ALA A 138 -5.36 31.22 8.82
CA ALA A 138 -6.10 31.78 9.96
C ALA A 138 -7.59 31.97 9.62
N THR A 139 -7.87 32.50 8.42
CA THR A 139 -9.22 32.71 7.93
C THR A 139 -9.93 31.36 7.71
N LYS A 140 -9.27 30.39 7.06
CA LYS A 140 -9.79 29.02 6.88
C LYS A 140 -10.20 28.41 8.22
N THR A 141 -9.37 28.54 9.23
CA THR A 141 -9.66 28.03 10.58
C THR A 141 -10.86 28.73 11.20
N THR A 142 -10.97 30.05 11.05
CA THR A 142 -12.07 30.85 11.58
C THR A 142 -13.41 30.47 10.93
N ILE A 143 -13.43 30.34 9.60
CA ILE A 143 -14.62 29.95 8.85
C ILE A 143 -15.01 28.50 9.16
N PHE A 144 -14.04 27.57 9.21
CA PHE A 144 -14.28 26.19 9.56
C PHE A 144 -14.93 26.05 10.96
N ASN A 145 -14.41 26.76 11.96
CA ASN A 145 -15.00 26.75 13.32
C ASN A 145 -16.42 27.36 13.33
N ALA A 146 -16.65 28.41 12.57
CA ALA A 146 -17.98 29.00 12.44
C ALA A 146 -18.95 28.00 11.77
N LEU A 147 -18.53 27.32 10.71
CA LEU A 147 -19.31 26.27 10.06
C LEU A 147 -19.68 25.14 11.03
N MET A 148 -18.71 24.63 11.82
CA MET A 148 -18.95 23.56 12.79
C MET A 148 -19.95 23.94 13.87
N ASN A 149 -20.10 25.23 14.19
CA ASN A 149 -21.09 25.73 15.14
C ASN A 149 -22.47 25.96 14.52
N THR A 150 -22.55 26.00 13.20
CA THR A 150 -23.80 26.35 12.46
C THR A 150 -24.44 25.11 11.84
N ILE A 151 -23.63 24.17 11.38
CA ILE A 151 -24.09 22.99 10.60
C ILE A 151 -24.64 21.90 11.50
N ASP A 152 -25.78 21.33 11.10
CA ASP A 152 -26.28 20.10 11.69
C ASP A 152 -25.66 18.87 11.00
N LEU A 153 -24.65 18.29 11.63
CA LEU A 153 -23.96 17.09 11.12
C LEU A 153 -24.88 15.87 10.97
N ALA A 154 -25.99 15.80 11.73
CA ALA A 154 -26.94 14.71 11.60
C ALA A 154 -27.76 14.82 10.31
N GLN A 155 -28.17 16.03 9.95
CA GLN A 155 -28.83 16.28 8.67
C GLN A 155 -27.87 16.03 7.50
N LEU A 156 -26.63 16.50 7.60
CA LEU A 156 -25.61 16.30 6.56
C LEU A 156 -25.35 14.82 6.27
N ALA A 157 -25.37 13.96 7.31
CA ALA A 157 -25.15 12.52 7.18
C ALA A 157 -26.27 11.79 6.40
N HIS A 158 -27.43 12.39 6.24
CA HIS A 158 -28.55 11.83 5.48
C HIS A 158 -28.57 12.26 4.00
N LEU A 159 -27.76 13.25 3.63
CA LEU A 159 -27.64 13.74 2.25
C LEU A 159 -26.67 12.86 1.46
N ASP A 160 -26.86 12.82 0.15
CA ASP A 160 -25.83 12.29 -0.73
C ASP A 160 -24.60 13.23 -0.74
N GLN A 161 -23.45 12.71 -1.17
CA GLN A 161 -22.19 13.46 -1.15
C GLN A 161 -22.25 14.76 -1.94
N LYS A 162 -23.05 14.79 -3.02
CA LYS A 162 -23.17 15.97 -3.88
C LYS A 162 -24.02 17.05 -3.21
N ALA A 163 -25.19 16.68 -2.69
CA ALA A 163 -26.07 17.61 -1.98
C ALA A 163 -25.39 18.15 -0.71
N ALA A 164 -24.70 17.29 0.05
CA ALA A 164 -23.91 17.70 1.20
C ALA A 164 -22.80 18.70 0.83
N SER A 165 -22.14 18.50 -0.31
CA SER A 165 -21.12 19.44 -0.81
C SER A 165 -21.72 20.80 -1.21
N GLU A 166 -22.90 20.81 -1.85
CA GLU A 166 -23.59 22.04 -2.23
C GLU A 166 -24.04 22.81 -0.99
N GLU A 167 -24.64 22.15 -0.01
CA GLU A 167 -25.06 22.78 1.25
C GLU A 167 -23.90 23.40 2.03
N ILE A 168 -22.79 22.70 2.14
CA ILE A 168 -21.58 23.24 2.79
C ILE A 168 -21.07 24.45 2.02
N ARG A 169 -21.06 24.43 0.68
CA ARG A 169 -20.63 25.55 -0.15
C ARG A 169 -21.46 26.79 0.13
N ASP A 170 -22.77 26.64 0.19
CA ASP A 170 -23.71 27.75 0.41
C ASP A 170 -23.50 28.38 1.79
N ILE A 171 -23.42 27.55 2.85
CA ILE A 171 -23.17 28.02 4.21
C ILE A 171 -21.81 28.72 4.32
N VAL A 172 -20.75 28.13 3.72
CA VAL A 172 -19.40 28.73 3.75
C VAL A 172 -19.36 30.04 2.99
N ALA A 173 -20.01 30.13 1.83
CA ALA A 173 -20.12 31.40 1.06
C ALA A 173 -20.81 32.49 1.87
N GLU A 174 -21.88 32.15 2.59
CA GLU A 174 -22.58 33.09 3.47
C GLU A 174 -21.68 33.52 4.66
N LEU A 175 -20.95 32.56 5.29
CA LEU A 175 -20.04 32.88 6.37
C LEU A 175 -18.87 33.78 5.92
N VAL A 176 -18.35 33.58 4.70
CA VAL A 176 -17.31 34.43 4.10
C VAL A 176 -17.84 35.87 3.89
N ALA A 177 -19.07 35.99 3.42
CA ALA A 177 -19.71 37.30 3.23
C ALA A 177 -19.95 38.00 4.58
N ILE A 178 -20.50 37.33 5.59
CA ILE A 178 -20.75 37.87 6.93
C ILE A 178 -19.47 38.35 7.62
N LYS A 179 -18.39 37.59 7.45
CA LYS A 179 -17.09 37.88 8.11
C LYS A 179 -16.29 38.96 7.37
N ASN A 180 -16.78 39.48 6.25
CA ASN A 180 -16.09 40.45 5.42
C ASN A 180 -14.63 40.10 5.13
N VAL A 181 -14.40 38.88 4.69
CA VAL A 181 -13.05 38.33 4.44
C VAL A 181 -12.40 39.08 3.28
N SER A 182 -11.22 39.67 3.53
CA SER A 182 -10.45 40.43 2.53
C SER A 182 -9.62 39.46 1.67
N MET A 183 -10.27 38.79 0.72
CA MET A 183 -9.66 37.83 -0.21
C MET A 183 -10.18 38.05 -1.62
N SER A 184 -9.39 37.73 -2.63
CA SER A 184 -9.85 37.71 -4.02
C SER A 184 -10.95 36.65 -4.22
N VAL A 185 -11.76 36.78 -5.25
CA VAL A 185 -12.83 35.82 -5.58
C VAL A 185 -12.26 34.41 -5.76
N ALA A 186 -11.12 34.29 -6.43
CA ALA A 186 -10.44 33.00 -6.62
C ALA A 186 -9.97 32.39 -5.30
N GLU A 187 -9.44 33.17 -4.36
CA GLU A 187 -9.06 32.69 -3.03
C GLU A 187 -10.27 32.26 -2.20
N GLN A 188 -11.40 32.94 -2.34
CA GLN A 188 -12.65 32.56 -1.69
C GLN A 188 -13.18 31.22 -2.23
N GLU A 189 -13.15 31.02 -3.54
CA GLU A 189 -13.51 29.74 -4.17
C GLU A 189 -12.64 28.60 -3.70
N HIS A 190 -11.30 28.82 -3.62
CA HIS A 190 -10.37 27.85 -3.07
C HIS A 190 -10.64 27.56 -1.59
N LEU A 191 -10.94 28.59 -0.79
CA LEU A 191 -11.28 28.45 0.62
C LEU A 191 -12.53 27.59 0.82
N VAL A 192 -13.57 27.84 0.03
CA VAL A 192 -14.82 27.06 0.04
C VAL A 192 -14.51 25.58 -0.29
N GLN A 193 -13.76 25.35 -1.37
CA GLN A 193 -13.38 23.98 -1.75
C GLN A 193 -12.54 23.28 -0.68
N ASP A 194 -11.59 23.97 -0.09
CA ASP A 194 -10.74 23.44 0.98
C ASP A 194 -11.55 23.05 2.22
N ILE A 195 -12.58 23.85 2.58
CA ILE A 195 -13.45 23.55 3.72
C ILE A 195 -14.37 22.36 3.39
N VAL A 196 -14.91 22.27 2.17
CA VAL A 196 -15.67 21.10 1.72
C VAL A 196 -14.81 19.83 1.83
N ASN A 197 -13.56 19.90 1.39
CA ASN A 197 -12.61 18.80 1.48
C ASN A 197 -12.29 18.41 2.96
N ASP A 198 -12.20 19.40 3.85
CA ASP A 198 -11.95 19.16 5.28
C ASP A 198 -13.15 18.45 5.95
N VAL A 199 -14.38 18.77 5.55
CA VAL A 199 -15.61 18.19 6.14
C VAL A 199 -15.94 16.83 5.55
N LEU A 200 -15.97 16.69 4.24
CA LEU A 200 -16.46 15.50 3.52
C LEU A 200 -15.36 14.57 3.05
N GLY A 201 -14.16 15.10 2.75
CA GLY A 201 -13.06 14.36 2.18
C GLY A 201 -11.89 14.14 3.14
N TYR A 202 -10.70 14.04 2.57
CA TYR A 202 -9.43 13.88 3.31
C TYR A 202 -8.69 15.21 3.48
N GLY A 203 -9.41 16.33 3.46
CA GLY A 203 -8.88 17.67 3.70
C GLY A 203 -7.78 18.07 2.72
N PRO A 204 -6.62 18.54 3.26
CA PRO A 204 -5.50 18.99 2.43
C PRO A 204 -4.90 17.92 1.50
N LEU A 205 -5.26 16.64 1.67
CA LEU A 205 -4.78 15.55 0.80
C LEU A 205 -5.55 15.47 -0.53
N GLU A 206 -6.77 15.96 -0.61
CA GLU A 206 -7.61 15.82 -1.82
C GLU A 206 -6.95 16.34 -3.10
N PRO A 207 -6.34 17.54 -3.12
CA PRO A 207 -5.63 18.02 -4.30
C PRO A 207 -4.43 17.15 -4.70
N LEU A 208 -3.78 16.49 -3.72
CA LEU A 208 -2.65 15.58 -4.00
C LEU A 208 -3.15 14.22 -4.49
N LEU A 209 -4.25 13.74 -3.93
CA LEU A 209 -4.87 12.47 -4.33
C LEU A 209 -5.45 12.53 -5.75
N SER A 210 -5.95 13.68 -6.18
CA SER A 210 -6.49 13.87 -7.53
C SER A 210 -5.44 13.88 -8.64
N ARG A 211 -4.16 14.07 -8.33
CA ARG A 211 -3.06 14.14 -9.31
C ARG A 211 -2.51 12.75 -9.63
N ASP A 212 -2.54 12.33 -10.89
CA ASP A 212 -2.03 11.02 -11.35
C ASP A 212 -0.50 10.94 -11.45
N ASP A 213 0.21 12.09 -11.49
CA ASP A 213 1.67 12.14 -11.56
C ASP A 213 2.38 11.91 -10.21
N ILE A 214 1.66 11.98 -9.09
CA ILE A 214 2.16 11.68 -7.76
C ILE A 214 2.14 10.16 -7.53
N ALA A 215 3.28 9.61 -7.14
CA ALA A 215 3.42 8.20 -6.80
C ALA A 215 3.15 7.94 -5.31
N ASP A 216 3.81 8.71 -4.44
CA ASP A 216 3.69 8.58 -2.99
C ASP A 216 3.41 9.95 -2.36
N ILE A 217 2.60 9.98 -1.30
CA ILE A 217 2.34 11.14 -0.45
C ILE A 217 2.81 10.78 0.96
N MET A 218 3.68 11.58 1.54
CA MET A 218 4.28 11.33 2.85
C MET A 218 4.05 12.53 3.77
N VAL A 219 3.26 12.32 4.80
CA VAL A 219 2.93 13.34 5.82
C VAL A 219 3.69 13.04 7.09
N ASN A 220 4.53 13.97 7.52
CA ASN A 220 5.34 13.86 8.73
C ASN A 220 4.90 14.94 9.73
N GLY A 221 3.83 14.66 10.47
CA GLY A 221 3.13 15.64 11.29
C GLY A 221 2.37 16.68 10.44
N ALA A 222 1.65 17.58 11.08
CA ALA A 222 0.75 18.53 10.41
C ALA A 222 1.44 19.50 9.45
N GLY A 223 2.70 19.82 9.70
CA GLY A 223 3.41 20.92 8.98
C GLY A 223 4.27 20.47 7.80
N ARG A 224 4.47 19.17 7.56
CA ARG A 224 5.42 18.68 6.55
C ARG A 224 4.79 17.60 5.68
N VAL A 225 4.46 17.95 4.45
CA VAL A 225 3.91 17.03 3.46
C VAL A 225 4.85 16.95 2.26
N PHE A 226 5.34 15.75 1.98
CA PHE A 226 6.20 15.45 0.84
C PHE A 226 5.43 14.64 -0.18
N ILE A 227 5.78 14.77 -1.43
CA ILE A 227 5.28 13.96 -2.54
C ILE A 227 6.42 13.37 -3.34
N GLU A 228 6.20 12.21 -3.94
CA GLU A 228 7.11 11.65 -4.92
C GLU A 228 6.53 11.82 -6.32
N VAL A 229 7.28 12.51 -7.20
CA VAL A 229 6.93 12.70 -8.60
C VAL A 229 8.11 12.27 -9.46
N ALA A 230 7.88 11.35 -10.38
CA ALA A 230 8.91 10.80 -11.28
C ALA A 230 10.17 10.30 -10.53
N GLY A 231 10.00 9.65 -9.38
CA GLY A 231 11.10 9.10 -8.56
C GLY A 231 11.86 10.14 -7.73
N LYS A 232 11.36 11.38 -7.64
CA LYS A 232 11.97 12.46 -6.84
C LYS A 232 11.03 12.92 -5.75
N VAL A 233 11.53 12.90 -4.52
CA VAL A 233 10.82 13.42 -3.36
C VAL A 233 10.92 14.94 -3.31
N GLN A 234 9.79 15.61 -3.11
CA GLN A 234 9.66 17.07 -3.06
C GLN A 234 8.81 17.48 -1.86
N LEU A 235 9.22 18.53 -1.16
CA LEU A 235 8.40 19.18 -0.14
C LEU A 235 7.29 19.99 -0.81
N THR A 236 6.07 19.90 -0.28
CA THR A 236 4.93 20.71 -0.73
C THR A 236 4.66 21.85 0.26
N ASN A 237 3.84 22.81 -0.16
CA ASN A 237 3.31 23.84 0.75
C ASN A 237 1.99 23.43 1.41
N VAL A 238 1.52 22.20 1.15
CA VAL A 238 0.34 21.64 1.79
C VAL A 238 0.65 21.40 3.26
N ARG A 239 -0.24 21.88 4.13
CA ARG A 239 -0.15 21.68 5.57
C ARG A 239 -1.53 21.46 6.17
N PHE A 240 -1.59 20.70 7.24
CA PHE A 240 -2.77 20.56 8.07
C PHE A 240 -2.80 21.70 9.10
N ARG A 241 -3.98 22.02 9.60
CA ARG A 241 -4.15 23.03 10.65
C ARG A 241 -3.37 22.67 11.92
N ASP A 242 -3.49 21.42 12.35
CA ASP A 242 -2.85 20.85 13.53
C ASP A 242 -2.79 19.32 13.46
N ASN A 243 -2.09 18.69 14.41
CA ASN A 243 -1.99 17.23 14.49
C ASN A 243 -3.33 16.56 14.81
N THR A 244 -4.28 17.28 15.38
CA THR A 244 -5.64 16.77 15.66
C THR A 244 -6.42 16.59 14.35
N GLN A 245 -6.38 17.57 13.46
CA GLN A 245 -6.97 17.43 12.14
C GLN A 245 -6.36 16.26 11.36
N LEU A 246 -5.03 16.14 11.36
CA LEU A 246 -4.34 15.04 10.72
C LEU A 246 -4.77 13.69 11.30
N MET A 247 -4.85 13.58 12.63
CA MET A 247 -5.28 12.36 13.30
C MET A 247 -6.74 11.99 12.96
N ASN A 248 -7.63 12.97 12.90
CA ASN A 248 -9.03 12.75 12.50
C ASN A 248 -9.14 12.24 11.07
N ILE A 249 -8.30 12.75 10.15
CA ILE A 249 -8.24 12.27 8.76
C ILE A 249 -7.68 10.84 8.73
N CYS A 250 -6.62 10.55 9.48
CA CYS A 250 -6.09 9.18 9.61
C CYS A 250 -7.16 8.22 10.13
N GLN A 251 -7.89 8.58 11.17
CA GLN A 251 -8.99 7.76 11.72
C GLN A 251 -10.11 7.57 10.71
N ARG A 252 -10.47 8.61 9.96
CA ARG A 252 -11.48 8.53 8.88
C ARG A 252 -11.08 7.53 7.80
N ILE A 253 -9.83 7.57 7.33
CA ILE A 253 -9.29 6.62 6.35
C ILE A 253 -9.34 5.20 6.89
N VAL A 254 -8.85 4.99 8.10
CA VAL A 254 -8.71 3.67 8.71
C VAL A 254 -10.07 3.05 9.04
N SER A 255 -11.04 3.86 9.48
CA SER A 255 -12.39 3.39 9.82
C SER A 255 -13.18 2.89 8.62
N GLN A 256 -12.90 3.39 7.41
CA GLN A 256 -13.54 2.89 6.17
C GLN A 256 -13.24 1.42 5.89
N VAL A 257 -12.11 0.92 6.36
CA VAL A 257 -11.73 -0.50 6.24
C VAL A 257 -12.01 -1.30 7.52
N GLY A 258 -12.81 -0.73 8.44
CA GLY A 258 -13.19 -1.38 9.69
C GLY A 258 -12.04 -1.53 10.68
N ARG A 259 -11.01 -0.68 10.61
CA ARG A 259 -9.87 -0.67 11.51
C ARG A 259 -9.87 0.58 12.39
N ARG A 260 -8.99 0.61 13.36
CA ARG A 260 -8.82 1.70 14.32
C ARG A 260 -7.34 2.09 14.39
N VAL A 261 -7.07 3.37 14.58
CA VAL A 261 -5.76 3.91 14.93
C VAL A 261 -5.91 4.89 16.08
N ASP A 262 -5.23 4.61 17.18
CA ASP A 262 -5.23 5.41 18.41
C ASP A 262 -3.96 5.11 19.23
N GLU A 263 -3.86 5.65 20.45
CA GLU A 263 -2.71 5.43 21.34
C GLU A 263 -2.51 3.95 21.72
N THR A 264 -3.58 3.15 21.74
CA THR A 264 -3.51 1.71 22.05
C THR A 264 -3.16 0.85 20.85
N SER A 265 -3.49 1.31 19.65
CA SER A 265 -3.21 0.67 18.36
C SER A 265 -2.61 1.71 17.41
N PRO A 266 -1.36 2.12 17.65
CA PRO A 266 -0.78 3.28 16.99
C PRO A 266 -0.27 3.02 15.56
N ILE A 267 -0.29 1.77 15.09
CA ILE A 267 0.13 1.40 13.73
C ILE A 267 -1.06 0.78 13.01
N CYS A 268 -1.35 1.27 11.81
CA CYS A 268 -2.41 0.72 10.99
C CYS A 268 -2.08 0.81 9.50
N ASP A 269 -2.25 -0.31 8.80
CA ASP A 269 -2.30 -0.33 7.33
C ASP A 269 -3.75 -0.30 6.89
N ALA A 270 -4.05 0.51 5.89
CA ALA A 270 -5.39 0.66 5.32
C ALA A 270 -5.29 0.77 3.79
N ARG A 271 -6.45 0.89 3.15
CA ARG A 271 -6.55 1.12 1.72
C ARG A 271 -7.64 2.14 1.44
N LEU A 272 -7.36 3.07 0.55
CA LEU A 272 -8.38 3.98 0.02
C LEU A 272 -9.30 3.25 -0.98
N PRO A 273 -10.50 3.81 -1.25
CA PRO A 273 -11.43 3.21 -2.23
C PRO A 273 -10.86 3.08 -3.65
N ASP A 274 -9.89 3.93 -4.02
CA ASP A 274 -9.19 3.86 -5.31
C ASP A 274 -8.13 2.74 -5.38
N GLY A 275 -7.89 2.03 -4.26
CA GLY A 275 -6.90 0.98 -4.14
C GLY A 275 -5.54 1.43 -3.61
N SER A 276 -5.34 2.73 -3.38
CA SER A 276 -4.10 3.27 -2.81
C SER A 276 -3.84 2.72 -1.41
N ARG A 277 -2.59 2.32 -1.14
CA ARG A 277 -2.17 1.79 0.16
C ARG A 277 -1.88 2.92 1.12
N VAL A 278 -2.30 2.78 2.34
CA VAL A 278 -2.11 3.76 3.41
C VAL A 278 -1.46 3.09 4.61
N ASN A 279 -0.37 3.68 5.10
CA ASN A 279 0.22 3.34 6.38
C ASN A 279 0.10 4.54 7.31
N VAL A 280 -0.41 4.31 8.51
CA VAL A 280 -0.55 5.32 9.56
C VAL A 280 0.26 4.90 10.78
N ILE A 281 1.02 5.84 11.32
CA ILE A 281 1.67 5.70 12.62
C ILE A 281 1.25 6.88 13.48
N ALA A 282 0.62 6.59 14.63
CA ALA A 282 0.13 7.57 15.57
C ALA A 282 1.06 7.76 16.78
N PRO A 283 0.94 8.85 17.53
CA PRO A 283 1.52 8.96 18.86
C PRO A 283 1.03 7.80 19.78
N PRO A 284 1.86 7.31 20.72
CA PRO A 284 3.16 7.86 21.14
C PRO A 284 4.35 7.44 20.27
N LEU A 285 4.19 6.56 19.30
CA LEU A 285 5.29 6.08 18.45
C LEU A 285 5.80 7.17 17.49
N ALA A 286 4.89 7.95 16.91
CA ALA A 286 5.22 9.08 16.05
C ALA A 286 5.45 10.33 16.91
N ILE A 287 6.71 10.65 17.19
CA ILE A 287 7.11 11.70 18.15
C ILE A 287 6.70 13.10 17.67
N ASP A 288 6.86 13.40 16.38
CA ASP A 288 6.57 14.72 15.79
C ASP A 288 5.08 14.91 15.43
N GLY A 289 4.22 13.97 15.80
CA GLY A 289 2.81 13.92 15.45
C GLY A 289 2.48 12.75 14.52
N PRO A 290 1.21 12.55 14.17
CA PRO A 290 0.81 11.44 13.30
C PRO A 290 1.59 11.45 11.98
N THR A 291 1.99 10.27 11.52
CA THR A 291 2.67 10.08 10.25
C THR A 291 1.76 9.26 9.34
N LEU A 292 1.58 9.73 8.11
CA LEU A 292 0.72 9.11 7.12
C LEU A 292 1.49 8.96 5.81
N THR A 293 1.58 7.73 5.30
CA THR A 293 2.18 7.46 4.00
C THR A 293 1.12 6.85 3.09
N ILE A 294 0.89 7.45 1.92
CA ILE A 294 -0.04 6.96 0.92
C ILE A 294 0.75 6.62 -0.35
N ARG A 295 0.76 5.34 -0.72
CA ARG A 295 1.27 4.89 -2.02
C ARG A 295 0.09 4.80 -2.98
N LYS A 296 0.05 5.70 -3.95
CA LYS A 296 -1.05 5.78 -4.91
C LYS A 296 -1.08 4.58 -5.85
N PHE A 297 -2.27 4.08 -6.07
CA PHE A 297 -2.51 3.02 -7.05
C PHE A 297 -2.46 3.59 -8.46
N LYS A 298 -1.44 3.22 -9.23
CA LYS A 298 -1.29 3.67 -10.62
C LYS A 298 -2.33 2.98 -11.50
N LYS A 299 -3.14 3.77 -12.20
CA LYS A 299 -4.15 3.28 -13.15
C LYS A 299 -3.53 2.89 -14.49
N ASP A 300 -2.42 3.52 -14.86
CA ASP A 300 -1.75 3.28 -16.14
C ASP A 300 -0.99 1.96 -16.12
N LYS A 301 -1.41 1.05 -16.99
CA LYS A 301 -0.77 -0.26 -17.18
C LYS A 301 0.38 -0.13 -18.14
N LEU A 302 1.59 -0.37 -17.67
CA LEU A 302 2.75 -0.47 -18.55
C LEU A 302 2.69 -1.78 -19.35
N THR A 303 2.99 -1.68 -20.63
CA THR A 303 3.09 -2.81 -21.56
C THR A 303 4.56 -3.17 -21.82
N MET A 304 4.81 -4.35 -22.38
CA MET A 304 6.15 -4.74 -22.81
C MET A 304 6.76 -3.74 -23.81
N LYS A 305 5.93 -3.13 -24.65
CA LYS A 305 6.34 -2.09 -25.58
C LYS A 305 6.89 -0.86 -24.86
N ASN A 306 6.21 -0.42 -23.80
CA ASN A 306 6.69 0.71 -22.98
C ASN A 306 8.04 0.40 -22.31
N LEU A 307 8.25 -0.84 -21.84
CA LEU A 307 9.54 -1.23 -21.24
C LEU A 307 10.69 -1.19 -22.26
N VAL A 308 10.42 -1.53 -23.53
CA VAL A 308 11.38 -1.40 -24.63
C VAL A 308 11.63 0.08 -24.97
N GLU A 309 10.58 0.90 -25.06
CA GLU A 309 10.68 2.35 -25.31
C GLU A 309 11.48 3.08 -24.21
N TYR A 310 11.35 2.63 -22.96
CA TYR A 310 12.11 3.16 -21.82
C TYR A 310 13.55 2.59 -21.72
N ALA A 311 13.94 1.75 -22.69
CA ALA A 311 15.22 1.04 -22.70
C ALA A 311 15.48 0.20 -21.43
N SER A 312 14.42 -0.22 -20.74
CA SER A 312 14.49 -1.12 -19.58
C SER A 312 14.79 -2.56 -20.00
N ILE A 313 14.35 -2.95 -21.19
CA ILE A 313 14.53 -4.28 -21.79
C ILE A 313 14.85 -4.10 -23.29
N SER A 314 15.75 -4.92 -23.83
CA SER A 314 15.99 -4.92 -25.28
C SER A 314 14.79 -5.52 -26.02
N PRO A 315 14.60 -5.19 -27.34
CA PRO A 315 13.53 -5.79 -28.14
C PRO A 315 13.60 -7.33 -28.19
N GLU A 316 14.83 -7.89 -28.25
CA GLU A 316 15.08 -9.33 -28.26
C GLU A 316 14.71 -9.94 -26.90
N GLY A 317 15.11 -9.30 -25.79
CA GLY A 317 14.75 -9.70 -24.43
C GLY A 317 13.23 -9.71 -24.23
N ALA A 318 12.54 -8.69 -24.73
CA ALA A 318 11.08 -8.61 -24.69
C ALA A 318 10.41 -9.78 -25.42
N ARG A 319 10.93 -10.20 -26.58
CA ARG A 319 10.42 -11.37 -27.32
C ARG A 319 10.63 -12.66 -26.53
N VAL A 320 11.84 -12.86 -25.97
CA VAL A 320 12.14 -14.05 -25.15
C VAL A 320 11.20 -14.11 -23.95
N LEU A 321 11.01 -13.00 -23.22
CA LEU A 321 10.10 -12.94 -22.08
C LEU A 321 8.65 -13.20 -22.48
N GLY A 322 8.21 -12.70 -23.63
CA GLY A 322 6.89 -13.01 -24.18
C GLY A 322 6.67 -14.50 -24.44
N VAL A 323 7.69 -15.18 -25.01
CA VAL A 323 7.66 -16.63 -25.22
C VAL A 323 7.61 -17.36 -23.87
N ILE A 324 8.43 -16.98 -22.91
CA ILE A 324 8.44 -17.56 -21.55
C ILE A 324 7.06 -17.44 -20.90
N GLY A 325 6.43 -16.26 -20.97
CA GLY A 325 5.09 -16.03 -20.43
C GLY A 325 4.02 -16.90 -21.07
N ALA A 326 4.09 -17.07 -22.40
CA ALA A 326 3.15 -17.91 -23.15
C ALA A 326 3.37 -19.41 -22.96
N SER A 327 4.64 -19.86 -22.84
CA SER A 327 5.03 -21.29 -22.80
C SER A 327 4.84 -21.96 -21.44
N ARG A 328 4.14 -21.32 -20.49
CA ARG A 328 3.93 -21.86 -19.14
C ARG A 328 5.23 -22.16 -18.38
N CYS A 329 6.29 -21.38 -18.63
CA CYS A 329 7.50 -21.49 -17.82
C CYS A 329 7.25 -20.90 -16.44
N ASN A 330 7.68 -21.62 -15.39
CA ASN A 330 7.70 -21.09 -14.04
C ASN A 330 8.73 -19.96 -13.93
N LEU A 331 8.35 -18.85 -13.26
CA LEU A 331 9.16 -17.64 -13.27
C LEU A 331 9.32 -17.04 -11.88
N VAL A 332 10.56 -16.72 -11.53
CA VAL A 332 10.86 -15.94 -10.33
C VAL A 332 11.56 -14.66 -10.74
N ILE A 333 10.99 -13.52 -10.36
CA ILE A 333 11.53 -12.19 -10.65
C ILE A 333 12.15 -11.64 -9.38
N SER A 334 13.44 -11.33 -9.44
CA SER A 334 14.16 -10.78 -8.28
C SER A 334 14.71 -9.38 -8.55
N GLY A 335 14.91 -8.63 -7.49
CA GLY A 335 15.49 -7.27 -7.55
C GLY A 335 15.25 -6.48 -6.28
N GLY A 336 15.87 -5.32 -6.17
CA GLY A 336 15.68 -4.39 -5.06
C GLY A 336 14.32 -3.68 -5.04
N THR A 337 14.07 -2.86 -4.04
CA THR A 337 12.89 -1.99 -3.98
C THR A 337 12.93 -0.98 -5.14
N GLY A 338 11.78 -0.74 -5.78
CA GLY A 338 11.70 0.20 -6.91
C GLY A 338 12.34 -0.28 -8.22
N SER A 339 12.91 -1.50 -8.29
CA SER A 339 13.55 -2.03 -9.50
C SER A 339 12.57 -2.44 -10.62
N GLY A 340 11.26 -2.35 -10.39
CA GLY A 340 10.24 -2.69 -11.38
C GLY A 340 9.82 -4.17 -11.41
N LYS A 341 10.07 -4.96 -10.35
CA LYS A 341 9.66 -6.38 -10.27
C LYS A 341 8.17 -6.59 -10.56
N THR A 342 7.33 -5.88 -9.81
CA THR A 342 5.85 -5.96 -9.95
C THR A 342 5.41 -5.44 -11.33
N THR A 343 6.08 -4.43 -11.86
CA THR A 343 5.84 -3.92 -13.22
C THR A 343 6.14 -4.97 -14.27
N LEU A 344 7.30 -5.63 -14.17
CA LEU A 344 7.67 -6.70 -15.09
C LEU A 344 6.70 -7.88 -14.97
N LEU A 345 6.35 -8.29 -13.75
CA LEU A 345 5.38 -9.35 -13.50
C LEU A 345 4.03 -9.02 -14.17
N ASN A 346 3.49 -7.82 -13.93
CA ASN A 346 2.25 -7.36 -14.57
C ASN A 346 2.34 -7.41 -16.11
N THR A 347 3.46 -6.96 -16.67
CA THR A 347 3.68 -6.93 -18.11
C THR A 347 3.72 -8.34 -18.71
N LEU A 348 4.34 -9.29 -18.01
CA LEU A 348 4.42 -10.70 -18.45
C LEU A 348 3.07 -11.40 -18.42
N THR A 349 2.19 -11.03 -17.51
CA THR A 349 0.86 -11.64 -17.43
C THR A 349 0.01 -11.36 -18.68
N ALA A 350 0.33 -10.33 -19.47
CA ALA A 350 -0.35 -10.06 -20.73
C ALA A 350 -0.14 -11.17 -21.82
N PHE A 351 0.88 -12.02 -21.64
CA PHE A 351 1.17 -13.12 -22.55
C PHE A 351 0.52 -14.45 -22.13
N ILE A 352 -0.18 -14.47 -21.01
CA ILE A 352 -0.93 -15.65 -20.53
C ILE A 352 -2.16 -15.84 -21.44
N ASP A 353 -2.49 -17.09 -21.78
CA ASP A 353 -3.67 -17.38 -22.59
C ASP A 353 -4.96 -16.90 -21.88
N PRO A 354 -5.87 -16.20 -22.57
CA PRO A 354 -7.11 -15.71 -21.99
C PRO A 354 -8.04 -16.81 -21.39
N THR A 355 -7.89 -18.04 -21.80
CA THR A 355 -8.66 -19.18 -21.31
C THR A 355 -8.16 -19.72 -19.97
N GLU A 356 -6.93 -19.35 -19.56
CA GLU A 356 -6.34 -19.83 -18.33
C GLU A 356 -6.93 -19.11 -17.10
N ARG A 357 -7.20 -19.88 -16.05
CA ARG A 357 -7.59 -19.35 -14.75
C ARG A 357 -6.37 -18.96 -13.94
N VAL A 358 -6.23 -17.68 -13.67
CA VAL A 358 -5.10 -17.12 -12.90
C VAL A 358 -5.57 -16.72 -11.52
N ILE A 359 -4.83 -17.12 -10.48
CA ILE A 359 -5.11 -16.70 -9.10
C ILE A 359 -3.89 -15.91 -8.60
N THR A 360 -4.12 -14.70 -8.12
CA THR A 360 -3.07 -13.89 -7.48
C THR A 360 -3.18 -13.95 -5.97
N CYS A 361 -2.04 -14.05 -5.28
CA CYS A 361 -1.90 -13.96 -3.84
C CYS A 361 -0.96 -12.81 -3.51
N GLU A 362 -1.42 -11.84 -2.77
CA GLU A 362 -0.68 -10.59 -2.51
C GLU A 362 -0.84 -10.16 -1.05
N ASP A 363 0.16 -9.49 -0.49
CA ASP A 363 0.01 -8.84 0.82
C ASP A 363 -0.93 -7.64 0.73
N ALA A 364 -0.80 -6.90 -0.36
CA ALA A 364 -1.75 -5.89 -0.78
C ALA A 364 -1.88 -5.97 -2.31
N ALA A 365 -3.09 -6.02 -2.81
CA ALA A 365 -3.36 -6.26 -4.22
C ALA A 365 -2.89 -5.08 -5.09
N GLU A 366 -1.69 -5.19 -5.64
CA GLU A 366 -1.06 -4.23 -6.57
C GLU A 366 -1.11 -4.74 -8.03
N LEU A 367 -1.24 -6.05 -8.23
CA LEU A 367 -1.27 -6.66 -9.54
C LEU A 367 -2.55 -6.29 -10.31
N GLN A 368 -2.37 -5.90 -11.56
CA GLN A 368 -3.45 -5.46 -12.46
C GLN A 368 -3.46 -6.31 -13.73
N LEU A 369 -3.71 -7.60 -13.58
CA LEU A 369 -3.75 -8.53 -14.68
C LEU A 369 -4.84 -8.13 -15.69
N GLN A 370 -4.55 -8.36 -16.96
CA GLN A 370 -5.49 -8.07 -18.06
C GLN A 370 -6.30 -9.31 -18.49
N GLN A 371 -6.13 -10.41 -17.78
CA GLN A 371 -6.81 -11.66 -18.07
C GLN A 371 -8.30 -11.56 -17.72
N PRO A 372 -9.20 -12.20 -18.51
CA PRO A 372 -10.63 -12.20 -18.21
C PRO A 372 -10.98 -13.06 -16.98
N HIS A 373 -10.18 -14.09 -16.69
CA HIS A 373 -10.43 -15.03 -15.61
C HIS A 373 -9.38 -14.94 -14.50
N VAL A 374 -9.42 -13.85 -13.74
CA VAL A 374 -8.52 -13.60 -12.60
C VAL A 374 -9.28 -13.63 -11.29
N VAL A 375 -8.73 -14.33 -10.30
CA VAL A 375 -9.17 -14.26 -8.90
C VAL A 375 -8.05 -13.63 -8.08
N ARG A 376 -8.34 -12.51 -7.43
CA ARG A 376 -7.36 -11.77 -6.63
C ARG A 376 -7.60 -12.05 -5.15
N LEU A 377 -6.57 -12.51 -4.47
CA LEU A 377 -6.59 -12.79 -3.04
C LEU A 377 -5.57 -11.92 -2.33
N GLU A 378 -5.96 -11.45 -1.16
CA GLU A 378 -5.13 -10.58 -0.32
C GLU A 378 -5.02 -11.15 1.08
N THR A 379 -3.82 -11.06 1.69
CA THR A 379 -3.61 -11.46 3.08
C THR A 379 -4.44 -10.57 4.01
N ARG A 380 -4.74 -11.10 5.18
CA ARG A 380 -5.42 -10.35 6.22
C ARG A 380 -4.58 -10.37 7.49
N PRO A 381 -4.10 -9.23 7.96
CA PRO A 381 -3.46 -9.14 9.27
C PRO A 381 -4.46 -9.43 10.39
N PRO A 382 -3.97 -9.73 11.61
CA PRO A 382 -4.84 -10.00 12.74
C PRO A 382 -5.75 -8.80 13.03
N ASN A 383 -6.93 -9.08 13.59
CA ASN A 383 -7.85 -8.06 14.11
C ASN A 383 -7.29 -7.47 15.42
N LEU A 384 -8.05 -6.57 16.04
CA LEU A 384 -7.67 -5.93 17.31
C LEU A 384 -7.45 -6.91 18.46
N GLU A 385 -8.06 -8.10 18.38
CA GLU A 385 -7.95 -9.18 19.37
C GLU A 385 -6.79 -10.15 19.04
N GLY A 386 -5.98 -9.85 18.02
CA GLY A 386 -4.89 -10.71 17.57
C GLY A 386 -5.32 -11.95 16.79
N GLN A 387 -6.59 -12.02 16.37
CA GLN A 387 -7.18 -13.19 15.71
C GLN A 387 -7.51 -12.92 14.24
N GLY A 388 -7.84 -14.00 13.53
CA GLY A 388 -8.33 -13.92 12.14
C GLY A 388 -7.26 -13.59 11.11
N THR A 389 -5.98 -13.78 11.42
CA THR A 389 -4.88 -13.64 10.47
C THR A 389 -5.02 -14.65 9.33
N ILE A 390 -4.90 -14.19 8.09
CA ILE A 390 -4.77 -15.03 6.89
C ILE A 390 -3.43 -14.68 6.27
N THR A 391 -2.52 -15.64 6.31
CA THR A 391 -1.16 -15.46 5.79
C THR A 391 -1.07 -15.72 4.29
N MET A 392 0.01 -15.27 3.65
CA MET A 392 0.30 -15.61 2.25
C MET A 392 0.29 -17.12 2.02
N ARG A 393 0.87 -17.88 2.95
CA ARG A 393 0.90 -19.33 2.93
C ARG A 393 -0.50 -19.95 2.92
N ASP A 394 -1.42 -19.42 3.71
CA ASP A 394 -2.81 -19.90 3.75
C ASP A 394 -3.50 -19.68 2.40
N LEU A 395 -3.24 -18.52 1.77
CA LEU A 395 -3.78 -18.21 0.45
C LEU A 395 -3.23 -19.17 -0.60
N VAL A 396 -1.91 -19.37 -0.70
CA VAL A 396 -1.29 -20.27 -1.69
C VAL A 396 -1.80 -21.70 -1.52
N LYS A 397 -1.88 -22.21 -0.30
CA LYS A 397 -2.45 -23.54 -0.02
C LYS A 397 -3.92 -23.66 -0.43
N ASN A 398 -4.70 -22.60 -0.22
CA ASN A 398 -6.10 -22.63 -0.62
C ASN A 398 -6.26 -22.54 -2.15
N CYS A 399 -5.37 -21.81 -2.84
CA CYS A 399 -5.37 -21.71 -4.30
C CYS A 399 -5.35 -23.08 -4.98
N LEU A 400 -4.58 -24.04 -4.47
CA LEU A 400 -4.50 -25.40 -5.00
C LEU A 400 -5.85 -26.14 -5.05
N ARG A 401 -6.85 -25.69 -4.27
CA ARG A 401 -8.22 -26.24 -4.26
C ARG A 401 -9.18 -25.45 -5.13
N MET A 402 -8.73 -24.33 -5.70
CA MET A 402 -9.56 -23.43 -6.50
C MET A 402 -9.44 -23.69 -8.00
N ARG A 403 -8.79 -24.77 -8.41
CA ARG A 403 -8.52 -25.15 -9.81
C ARG A 403 -7.79 -24.04 -10.56
N PRO A 404 -6.64 -23.58 -10.10
CA PRO A 404 -5.84 -22.63 -10.83
C PRO A 404 -5.15 -23.32 -12.02
N GLU A 405 -5.00 -22.59 -13.11
CA GLU A 405 -4.02 -22.92 -14.16
C GLU A 405 -2.65 -22.35 -13.78
N ARG A 406 -2.63 -21.10 -13.27
CA ARG A 406 -1.43 -20.44 -12.77
C ARG A 406 -1.68 -19.76 -11.43
N ILE A 407 -0.68 -19.82 -10.56
CA ILE A 407 -0.66 -19.09 -9.30
C ILE A 407 0.40 -18.00 -9.39
N ILE A 408 0.03 -16.76 -9.08
CA ILE A 408 0.93 -15.62 -9.09
C ILE A 408 1.05 -15.09 -7.67
N VAL A 409 2.25 -15.13 -7.09
CA VAL A 409 2.55 -14.55 -5.79
C VAL A 409 3.19 -13.19 -5.97
N GLY A 410 2.54 -12.14 -5.50
CA GLY A 410 3.00 -10.76 -5.64
C GLY A 410 4.40 -10.56 -5.08
N GLU A 411 4.66 -11.07 -3.88
CA GLU A 411 5.98 -11.11 -3.27
C GLU A 411 6.12 -12.30 -2.32
N VAL A 412 7.21 -13.03 -2.45
CA VAL A 412 7.59 -14.14 -1.59
C VAL A 412 8.57 -13.63 -0.53
N ARG A 413 8.18 -13.72 0.74
CA ARG A 413 8.97 -13.21 1.88
C ARG A 413 9.28 -14.24 2.96
N GLY A 414 8.57 -15.37 2.94
CA GLY A 414 8.61 -16.36 4.02
C GLY A 414 8.31 -17.79 3.56
N PRO A 415 7.71 -18.59 4.43
CA PRO A 415 7.51 -20.04 4.21
C PRO A 415 6.59 -20.39 3.03
N GLU A 416 5.82 -19.44 2.50
CA GLU A 416 5.05 -19.60 1.26
C GLU A 416 5.90 -19.91 0.02
N ALA A 417 7.22 -19.65 0.10
CA ALA A 417 8.18 -20.05 -0.91
C ALA A 417 8.11 -21.56 -1.20
N PHE A 418 7.96 -22.37 -0.16
CA PHE A 418 7.82 -23.82 -0.30
C PHE A 418 6.50 -24.19 -1.02
N ASP A 419 5.41 -23.60 -0.61
CA ASP A 419 4.08 -23.92 -1.16
C ASP A 419 4.00 -23.47 -2.65
N LEU A 420 4.67 -22.36 -3.01
CA LEU A 420 4.79 -21.91 -4.41
C LEU A 420 5.61 -22.90 -5.25
N LEU A 421 6.78 -23.36 -4.76
CA LEU A 421 7.58 -24.37 -5.46
C LEU A 421 6.83 -25.68 -5.61
N GLN A 422 6.10 -26.10 -4.59
CA GLN A 422 5.22 -27.28 -4.68
C GLN A 422 4.18 -27.12 -5.79
N ALA A 423 3.53 -25.95 -5.88
CA ALA A 423 2.59 -25.66 -6.95
C ALA A 423 3.26 -25.77 -8.32
N MET A 424 4.44 -25.17 -8.50
CA MET A 424 5.23 -25.21 -9.73
C MET A 424 5.62 -26.64 -10.13
N ASN A 425 5.83 -27.55 -9.15
CA ASN A 425 6.22 -28.95 -9.39
C ASN A 425 5.04 -29.93 -9.51
N THR A 426 3.81 -29.48 -9.23
CA THR A 426 2.63 -30.35 -9.18
C THR A 426 1.56 -30.01 -10.19
N GLY A 427 1.96 -29.50 -11.37
CA GLY A 427 1.06 -29.32 -12.52
C GLY A 427 0.42 -27.93 -12.61
N HIS A 428 0.93 -26.94 -11.89
CA HIS A 428 0.54 -25.52 -12.03
C HIS A 428 1.65 -24.75 -12.76
N ASP A 429 2.08 -25.29 -13.91
CA ASP A 429 3.13 -24.72 -14.73
C ASP A 429 2.80 -23.30 -15.20
N GLY A 430 3.81 -22.44 -15.26
CA GLY A 430 3.65 -21.02 -15.56
C GLY A 430 3.28 -20.17 -14.36
N SER A 431 3.36 -20.73 -13.14
CA SER A 431 3.24 -19.95 -11.92
C SER A 431 4.40 -18.97 -11.77
N MET A 432 4.13 -17.82 -11.16
CA MET A 432 5.10 -16.72 -11.09
C MET A 432 5.16 -16.15 -9.69
N GLY A 433 6.32 -15.60 -9.33
CA GLY A 433 6.47 -14.88 -8.07
C GLY A 433 7.57 -13.85 -8.13
N THR A 434 7.50 -12.84 -7.25
CA THR A 434 8.61 -11.91 -7.04
C THR A 434 9.27 -12.13 -5.69
N LEU A 435 10.53 -11.80 -5.58
CA LEU A 435 11.24 -11.76 -4.30
C LEU A 435 12.31 -10.66 -4.30
N HIS A 436 12.69 -10.21 -3.11
CA HIS A 436 13.81 -9.30 -2.95
C HIS A 436 15.14 -10.04 -2.95
N ALA A 437 16.03 -9.72 -3.90
CA ALA A 437 17.43 -10.14 -3.89
C ALA A 437 18.26 -9.18 -4.75
N ASN A 438 19.55 -9.08 -4.47
CA ASN A 438 20.46 -8.20 -5.20
C ASN A 438 21.02 -8.85 -6.49
N SER A 439 20.90 -10.16 -6.61
CA SER A 439 21.33 -10.91 -7.80
C SER A 439 20.48 -12.17 -8.00
N PRO A 440 20.42 -12.74 -9.21
CA PRO A 440 19.72 -14.00 -9.49
C PRO A 440 20.22 -15.16 -8.62
N ARG A 441 21.53 -15.20 -8.35
CA ARG A 441 22.14 -16.24 -7.49
C ARG A 441 21.69 -16.11 -6.04
N GLU A 442 21.65 -14.87 -5.51
CA GLU A 442 21.11 -14.61 -4.17
C GLU A 442 19.62 -14.91 -4.07
N ALA A 443 18.86 -14.71 -5.16
CA ALA A 443 17.45 -15.05 -5.20
C ALA A 443 17.20 -16.52 -4.86
N ILE A 444 17.99 -17.43 -5.46
CA ILE A 444 17.91 -18.88 -5.19
C ILE A 444 18.29 -19.17 -3.74
N SER A 445 19.40 -18.60 -3.26
CA SER A 445 19.85 -18.81 -1.86
C SER A 445 18.83 -18.26 -0.86
N ARG A 446 18.19 -17.12 -1.18
CA ARG A 446 17.15 -16.55 -0.32
C ARG A 446 15.89 -17.42 -0.30
N MET A 447 15.50 -17.98 -1.44
CA MET A 447 14.39 -18.93 -1.51
C MET A 447 14.67 -20.18 -0.65
N GLU A 448 15.88 -20.74 -0.74
CA GLU A 448 16.33 -21.84 0.13
C GLU A 448 16.23 -21.45 1.62
N SER A 449 16.68 -20.24 1.97
CA SER A 449 16.62 -19.75 3.35
C SER A 449 15.16 -19.60 3.84
N MET A 450 14.26 -19.05 3.03
CA MET A 450 12.85 -18.90 3.37
C MET A 450 12.17 -20.26 3.62
N ILE A 451 12.49 -21.26 2.80
CA ILE A 451 11.98 -22.63 2.98
C ILE A 451 12.52 -23.24 4.27
N THR A 452 13.81 -23.08 4.53
CA THR A 452 14.44 -23.60 5.77
C THR A 452 13.82 -22.95 7.01
N MET A 453 13.61 -21.63 6.99
CA MET A 453 12.94 -20.88 8.07
C MET A 453 11.48 -21.31 8.27
N GLY A 454 10.85 -21.88 7.26
CA GLY A 454 9.50 -22.46 7.34
C GLY A 454 9.37 -23.70 8.21
N GLY A 455 10.49 -24.23 8.74
CA GLY A 455 10.50 -25.33 9.72
C GLY A 455 10.17 -26.72 9.14
N TYR A 456 10.30 -26.91 7.84
CA TYR A 456 9.98 -28.20 7.19
C TYR A 456 10.99 -29.33 7.46
N GLY A 457 12.16 -29.03 8.05
CA GLY A 457 13.18 -30.02 8.32
C GLY A 457 13.81 -30.67 7.09
N LEU A 458 13.67 -30.04 5.91
CA LEU A 458 14.19 -30.56 4.65
C LEU A 458 15.69 -30.28 4.55
N PRO A 459 16.51 -31.28 4.12
CA PRO A 459 17.91 -31.03 3.81
C PRO A 459 18.04 -30.00 2.66
N SER A 460 19.05 -29.13 2.73
CA SER A 460 19.34 -28.14 1.69
C SER A 460 19.47 -28.73 0.28
N LYS A 461 19.99 -29.97 0.19
CA LYS A 461 20.07 -30.68 -1.09
C LYS A 461 18.70 -30.93 -1.69
N THR A 462 17.75 -31.40 -0.90
CA THR A 462 16.36 -31.63 -1.36
C THR A 462 15.67 -30.34 -1.79
N ILE A 463 15.92 -29.24 -1.05
CA ILE A 463 15.35 -27.92 -1.41
C ILE A 463 15.89 -27.44 -2.76
N ARG A 464 17.16 -27.72 -3.06
CA ARG A 464 17.79 -27.32 -4.35
C ARG A 464 17.35 -28.17 -5.52
N GLU A 465 16.88 -29.38 -5.26
CA GLU A 465 16.37 -30.32 -6.28
C GLU A 465 14.89 -30.07 -6.60
N MET A 466 14.22 -29.23 -5.80
CA MET A 466 12.84 -28.74 -6.08
C MET A 466 12.85 -27.62 -7.09
#